data_139822a4927cd7ac8387fb47b0b94cfc
#
_entry.id   139822a4927cd7ac8387fb47b0b94cfc
#
_cell.length_a   1.000
_cell.length_b   1.000
_cell.length_c   1.000
_cell.angle_alpha   90.00
_cell.angle_beta   90.00
_cell.angle_gamma   90.00
#
_symmetry.space_group_name_H-M   'P 1'
#
loop_
_entity.id
_entity.type
_entity.pdbx_description
1 polymer ?
#
loop_
_entity_poly.entity_id
_entity_poly.type
_entity_poly.pdbx_seq_one_letter_code
_entity_poly.pdbx_strand_id
1 'polypeptide(L)'
;MKLSATEIAEFDKQGYLFFPGLLDRDEVTILQKSIPTILDRKGPEVVCEKDDPESVRLAFGAHMYSEAFRCLSLLPRLLNPVRQLVRDDVYLHQSRINPKQGFGEGVSWDWHQDYPPWHTIDGMPEPRCIMASVFIDDCTAVTS
;
A
#
# COMPACT_ATOMS: atom_id res chain seq x y z
N MET A 1 15.70 6.34 -6.20
CA MET A 1 16.43 6.41 -4.92
C MET A 1 17.21 5.12 -4.75
N LYS A 2 18.36 5.14 -4.12
CA LYS A 2 19.17 3.98 -3.78
C LYS A 2 19.45 4.02 -2.28
N LEU A 3 19.21 2.91 -1.60
CA LEU A 3 19.49 2.78 -0.15
C LEU A 3 20.99 2.70 0.09
N SER A 4 21.46 3.37 1.12
CA SER A 4 22.80 3.23 1.68
C SER A 4 22.94 1.91 2.45
N ALA A 5 24.17 1.51 2.71
CA ALA A 5 24.43 0.33 3.56
C ALA A 5 23.86 0.50 4.99
N THR A 6 23.84 1.72 5.50
CA THR A 6 23.27 2.03 6.82
C THR A 6 21.77 1.84 6.83
N GLU A 7 21.04 2.32 5.82
CA GLU A 7 19.57 2.13 5.71
C GLU A 7 19.22 0.66 5.55
N ILE A 8 19.99 -0.11 4.78
CA ILE A 8 19.77 -1.57 4.67
C ILE A 8 19.97 -2.25 6.03
N ALA A 9 21.05 -1.91 6.75
CA ALA A 9 21.29 -2.47 8.08
C ALA A 9 20.22 -2.05 9.11
N GLU A 10 19.68 -0.84 8.97
CA GLU A 10 18.56 -0.37 9.78
C GLU A 10 17.29 -1.17 9.49
N PHE A 11 16.97 -1.41 8.22
CA PHE A 11 15.87 -2.28 7.83
C PHE A 11 16.01 -3.69 8.39
N ASP A 12 17.19 -4.30 8.24
CA ASP A 12 17.47 -5.64 8.78
C ASP A 12 17.28 -5.71 10.31
N LYS A 13 17.53 -4.60 11.01
CA LYS A 13 17.39 -4.52 12.47
C LYS A 13 15.97 -4.21 12.93
N GLN A 14 15.29 -3.26 12.28
CA GLN A 14 14.00 -2.72 12.73
C GLN A 14 12.80 -3.32 12.01
N GLY A 15 13.01 -3.89 10.82
CA GLY A 15 11.96 -4.43 9.96
C GLY A 15 11.24 -3.38 9.12
N TYR A 16 11.59 -2.10 9.21
CA TYR A 16 10.99 -1.03 8.40
C TYR A 16 11.97 0.11 8.12
N LEU A 17 11.64 0.90 7.09
CA LEU A 17 12.23 2.21 6.81
C LEU A 17 11.09 3.22 6.59
N PHE A 18 11.33 4.46 6.98
CA PHE A 18 10.39 5.55 6.77
C PHE A 18 11.03 6.66 5.94
N PHE A 19 10.34 7.08 4.88
CA PHE A 19 10.81 8.10 3.94
C PHE A 19 9.85 9.29 3.91
N PRO A 20 10.01 10.29 4.79
CA PRO A 20 9.16 11.47 4.78
C PRO A 20 9.37 12.27 3.49
N GLY A 21 8.27 12.75 2.90
CA GLY A 21 8.33 13.56 1.68
C GLY A 21 8.77 12.81 0.42
N LEU A 22 8.56 11.49 0.37
CA LEU A 22 8.88 10.67 -0.82
C LEU A 22 8.12 11.14 -2.06
N LEU A 23 6.88 11.58 -1.90
CA LEU A 23 6.06 12.19 -2.93
C LEU A 23 6.00 13.70 -2.71
N ASP A 24 6.00 14.46 -3.79
CA ASP A 24 5.75 15.90 -3.73
C ASP A 24 4.22 16.20 -3.69
N ARG A 25 3.88 17.48 -3.51
CA ARG A 25 2.48 17.91 -3.38
C ARG A 25 1.66 17.65 -4.64
N ASP A 26 2.26 17.79 -5.81
CA ASP A 26 1.54 17.60 -7.08
C ASP A 26 1.23 16.12 -7.29
N GLU A 27 2.18 15.25 -6.98
CA GLU A 27 2.01 13.79 -7.01
C GLU A 27 0.93 13.33 -6.04
N VAL A 28 0.95 13.81 -4.79
CA VAL A 28 -0.11 13.54 -3.81
C VAL A 28 -1.47 14.02 -4.32
N THR A 29 -1.54 15.24 -4.88
CA THR A 29 -2.76 15.80 -5.43
C THR A 29 -3.33 14.96 -6.58
N ILE A 30 -2.47 14.43 -7.46
CA ILE A 30 -2.88 13.54 -8.56
C ILE A 30 -3.47 12.24 -8.02
N LEU A 31 -2.83 11.65 -7.02
CA LEU A 31 -3.33 10.43 -6.37
C LEU A 31 -4.67 10.67 -5.67
N GLN A 32 -4.77 11.73 -4.87
CA GLN A 32 -6.01 12.12 -4.18
C GLN A 32 -7.17 12.33 -5.14
N LYS A 33 -6.96 13.03 -6.27
CA LYS A 33 -7.98 13.22 -7.30
C LYS A 33 -8.43 11.93 -7.99
N SER A 34 -7.60 10.91 -7.99
CA SER A 34 -7.90 9.62 -8.61
C SER A 34 -8.74 8.71 -7.70
N ILE A 35 -8.66 8.88 -6.38
CA ILE A 35 -9.30 8.00 -5.39
C ILE A 35 -10.82 7.94 -5.54
N PRO A 36 -11.58 9.04 -5.65
CA PRO A 36 -13.05 8.95 -5.76
C PRO A 36 -13.50 8.04 -6.90
N THR A 37 -12.94 8.19 -8.09
CA THR A 37 -13.27 7.35 -9.25
C THR A 37 -12.94 5.87 -9.03
N ILE A 38 -11.93 5.58 -8.21
CA ILE A 38 -11.54 4.22 -7.87
C ILE A 38 -12.56 3.62 -6.89
N LEU A 39 -12.94 4.36 -5.85
CA LEU A 39 -13.87 3.90 -4.82
C LEU A 39 -15.31 3.79 -5.33
N ASP A 40 -15.70 4.57 -6.33
CA ASP A 40 -17.03 4.53 -6.96
C ASP A 40 -17.25 3.30 -7.86
N ARG A 41 -16.21 2.51 -8.14
CA ARG A 41 -16.35 1.29 -8.96
C ARG A 41 -17.25 0.27 -8.27
N LYS A 42 -17.99 -0.48 -9.07
CA LYS A 42 -18.96 -1.49 -8.59
C LYS A 42 -18.54 -2.92 -8.96
N GLY A 43 -17.24 -3.11 -9.19
CA GLY A 43 -16.66 -4.41 -9.49
C GLY A 43 -16.19 -5.17 -8.22
N PRO A 44 -15.75 -6.42 -8.36
CA PRO A 44 -15.24 -7.24 -7.26
C PRO A 44 -13.96 -6.70 -6.63
N GLU A 45 -13.31 -5.75 -7.29
CA GLU A 45 -12.12 -5.08 -6.78
C GLU A 45 -12.40 -4.12 -5.61
N VAL A 46 -13.67 -3.71 -5.41
CA VAL A 46 -14.09 -2.84 -4.31
C VAL A 46 -14.86 -3.65 -3.28
N VAL A 47 -14.35 -3.64 -2.06
CA VAL A 47 -14.95 -4.34 -0.91
C VAL A 47 -15.49 -3.29 0.05
N CYS A 48 -16.77 -3.36 0.34
CA CYS A 48 -17.43 -2.48 1.30
C CYS A 48 -17.41 -3.07 2.73
N GLU A 49 -17.73 -2.26 3.70
CA GLU A 49 -17.91 -2.72 5.09
C GLU A 49 -19.09 -3.69 5.18
N LYS A 50 -18.99 -4.64 6.10
CA LYS A 50 -20.01 -5.68 6.27
C LYS A 50 -21.36 -5.10 6.68
N ASP A 51 -21.34 -4.11 7.54
CA ASP A 51 -22.52 -3.51 8.15
C ASP A 51 -22.92 -2.19 7.48
N ASP A 52 -22.13 -1.70 6.50
CA ASP A 52 -22.40 -0.52 5.70
C ASP A 52 -21.94 -0.71 4.24
N PRO A 53 -22.84 -1.18 3.36
CA PRO A 53 -22.50 -1.42 1.95
C PRO A 53 -22.12 -0.17 1.13
N GLU A 54 -22.40 1.03 1.62
CA GLU A 54 -21.99 2.28 0.97
C GLU A 54 -20.58 2.72 1.38
N SER A 55 -20.06 2.18 2.48
CA SER A 55 -18.73 2.48 2.99
C SER A 55 -17.70 1.53 2.40
N VAL A 56 -16.78 2.05 1.62
CA VAL A 56 -15.69 1.25 1.03
C VAL A 56 -14.63 0.96 2.08
N ARG A 57 -14.36 -0.32 2.29
CA ARG A 57 -13.29 -0.80 3.17
C ARG A 57 -11.94 -0.91 2.44
N LEU A 58 -11.95 -1.46 1.23
CA LEU A 58 -10.76 -1.68 0.41
C LEU A 58 -11.07 -1.54 -1.08
N ALA A 59 -10.10 -1.03 -1.83
CA ALA A 59 -10.11 -1.12 -3.28
C ALA A 59 -8.80 -1.78 -3.75
N PHE A 60 -8.92 -2.91 -4.43
CA PHE A 60 -7.79 -3.71 -4.89
C PHE A 60 -7.38 -3.37 -6.32
N GLY A 61 -6.10 -3.57 -6.63
CA GLY A 61 -5.60 -3.57 -7.99
C GLY A 61 -5.65 -2.21 -8.70
N ALA A 62 -5.68 -1.08 -7.98
CA ALA A 62 -5.80 0.25 -8.56
C ALA A 62 -4.79 0.54 -9.67
N HIS A 63 -3.59 -0.06 -9.63
CA HIS A 63 -2.56 0.05 -10.66
C HIS A 63 -2.98 -0.54 -12.02
N MET A 64 -3.99 -1.39 -12.07
CA MET A 64 -4.47 -2.02 -13.31
C MET A 64 -5.45 -1.14 -14.10
N TYR A 65 -6.11 -0.19 -13.42
CA TYR A 65 -7.16 0.62 -14.04
C TYR A 65 -7.06 2.13 -13.74
N SER A 66 -6.06 2.56 -12.97
CA SER A 66 -5.73 3.96 -12.72
C SER A 66 -4.29 4.25 -13.13
N GLU A 67 -4.12 5.17 -14.08
CA GLU A 67 -2.79 5.56 -14.56
C GLU A 67 -1.92 6.15 -13.44
N ALA A 68 -2.50 6.95 -12.54
CA ALA A 68 -1.79 7.52 -11.40
C ALA A 68 -1.22 6.42 -10.48
N PHE A 69 -2.02 5.40 -10.15
CA PHE A 69 -1.58 4.29 -9.31
C PHE A 69 -0.65 3.32 -10.05
N ARG A 70 -0.80 3.18 -11.36
CA ARG A 70 0.17 2.47 -12.19
C ARG A 70 1.53 3.15 -12.17
N CYS A 71 1.57 4.47 -12.37
CA CYS A 71 2.80 5.25 -12.28
C CYS A 71 3.43 5.18 -10.88
N LEU A 72 2.62 5.25 -9.81
CA LEU A 72 3.10 5.09 -8.43
C LEU A 72 3.79 3.75 -8.24
N SER A 73 3.20 2.65 -8.71
CA SER A 73 3.78 1.31 -8.55
C SER A 73 5.12 1.14 -9.28
N LEU A 74 5.36 1.92 -10.32
CA LEU A 74 6.60 1.89 -11.13
C LEU A 74 7.60 2.99 -10.75
N LEU A 75 7.24 3.83 -9.77
CA LEU A 75 8.05 4.99 -9.39
C LEU A 75 9.45 4.55 -8.92
N PRO A 76 10.55 4.96 -9.58
CA PRO A 76 11.89 4.44 -9.27
C PRO A 76 12.33 4.69 -7.82
N ARG A 77 11.88 5.77 -7.20
CA ARG A 77 12.22 6.05 -5.80
C ARG A 77 11.44 5.21 -4.79
N LEU A 78 10.37 4.51 -5.22
CA LEU A 78 9.67 3.50 -4.45
C LEU A 78 10.19 2.10 -4.80
N LEU A 79 10.27 1.77 -6.08
CA LEU A 79 10.59 0.44 -6.57
C LEU A 79 12.05 0.03 -6.33
N ASN A 80 13.02 0.95 -6.51
CA ASN A 80 14.43 0.61 -6.36
C ASN A 80 14.82 0.21 -4.92
N PRO A 81 14.35 0.88 -3.85
CA PRO A 81 14.52 0.38 -2.48
C PRO A 81 13.98 -1.02 -2.27
N VAL A 82 12.79 -1.32 -2.78
CA VAL A 82 12.18 -2.65 -2.66
C VAL A 82 13.07 -3.72 -3.32
N ARG A 83 13.54 -3.47 -4.55
CA ARG A 83 14.49 -4.38 -5.24
C ARG A 83 15.78 -4.59 -4.46
N GLN A 84 16.32 -3.52 -3.85
CA GLN A 84 17.54 -3.64 -3.03
C GLN A 84 17.33 -4.51 -1.79
N LEU A 85 16.18 -4.38 -1.11
CA LEU A 85 15.88 -5.14 0.10
C LEU A 85 15.55 -6.60 -0.22
N VAL A 86 14.78 -6.84 -1.27
CA VAL A 86 14.49 -8.22 -1.75
C VAL A 86 15.73 -8.87 -2.36
N ARG A 87 16.69 -8.06 -2.87
CA ARG A 87 17.93 -8.49 -3.57
C ARG A 87 17.63 -9.27 -4.84
N ASP A 88 16.54 -8.91 -5.51
CA ASP A 88 16.08 -9.58 -6.74
C ASP A 88 15.11 -8.67 -7.50
N ASP A 89 14.72 -9.10 -8.71
CA ASP A 89 13.59 -8.52 -9.39
C ASP A 89 12.30 -8.83 -8.64
N VAL A 90 11.33 -7.92 -8.75
CA VAL A 90 10.08 -8.00 -8.00
C VAL A 90 8.88 -7.83 -8.93
N TYR A 91 7.77 -8.42 -8.55
CA TYR A 91 6.46 -8.14 -9.11
C TYR A 91 5.53 -7.62 -8.02
N LEU A 92 4.49 -6.92 -8.42
CA LEU A 92 3.46 -6.44 -7.51
C LEU A 92 2.45 -7.56 -7.24
N HIS A 93 2.58 -8.22 -6.09
CA HIS A 93 1.71 -9.32 -5.69
C HIS A 93 0.29 -8.83 -5.38
N GLN A 94 0.18 -7.77 -4.56
CA GLN A 94 -1.09 -7.16 -4.21
C GLN A 94 -0.93 -5.65 -4.07
N SER A 95 -1.92 -4.89 -4.52
CA SER A 95 -2.06 -3.48 -4.15
C SER A 95 -3.47 -3.19 -3.66
N ARG A 96 -3.58 -2.37 -2.63
CA ARG A 96 -4.87 -1.97 -2.06
C ARG A 96 -4.85 -0.51 -1.64
N ILE A 97 -5.96 0.17 -1.82
CA ILE A 97 -6.26 1.44 -1.18
C ILE A 97 -7.13 1.11 0.02
N ASN A 98 -6.76 1.64 1.17
CA ASN A 98 -7.48 1.49 2.42
C ASN A 98 -7.98 2.88 2.87
N PRO A 99 -9.20 3.28 2.48
CA PRO A 99 -9.78 4.53 2.95
C PRO A 99 -10.18 4.35 4.42
N LYS A 100 -9.47 5.03 5.31
CA LYS A 100 -9.90 5.11 6.70
C LYS A 100 -10.91 6.24 6.85
N GLN A 101 -12.17 5.90 6.95
CA GLN A 101 -13.22 6.87 7.22
C GLN A 101 -13.19 7.20 8.73
N GLY A 102 -12.92 8.47 9.05
CA GLY A 102 -12.88 8.93 10.45
C GLY A 102 -14.25 8.87 11.12
N PHE A 103 -14.27 8.70 12.45
CA PHE A 103 -15.44 8.76 13.33
C PHE A 103 -16.55 7.73 13.11
N GLY A 104 -16.30 6.63 12.43
CA GLY A 104 -17.18 5.46 12.43
C GLY A 104 -16.64 4.37 13.37
N GLU A 105 -17.46 3.38 13.68
CA GLU A 105 -17.00 2.11 14.23
C GLU A 105 -16.19 1.37 13.14
N GLY A 106 -15.27 2.09 12.53
CA GLY A 106 -14.39 1.56 11.48
C GLY A 106 -13.68 0.35 12.01
N VAL A 107 -13.76 -0.72 11.27
CA VAL A 107 -13.17 -1.98 11.64
C VAL A 107 -11.68 -1.79 11.88
N SER A 108 -11.27 -1.89 13.13
CA SER A 108 -9.86 -2.03 13.46
C SER A 108 -9.35 -3.32 12.84
N TRP A 109 -8.15 -3.27 12.32
CA TRP A 109 -7.47 -4.48 11.88
C TRP A 109 -6.78 -5.09 13.10
N ASP A 110 -7.08 -6.35 13.38
CA ASP A 110 -6.31 -7.12 14.36
C ASP A 110 -4.87 -7.25 13.90
N TRP A 111 -3.94 -7.34 14.85
CA TRP A 111 -2.55 -7.61 14.54
C TRP A 111 -2.42 -8.95 13.81
N HIS A 112 -1.86 -8.92 12.62
CA HIS A 112 -1.73 -10.09 11.75
C HIS A 112 -0.44 -10.00 10.90
N GLN A 113 -0.16 -11.08 10.22
CA GLN A 113 0.83 -11.14 9.15
C GLN A 113 0.12 -11.43 7.84
N ASP A 114 0.50 -10.75 6.77
CA ASP A 114 -0.08 -10.96 5.44
C ASP A 114 0.41 -12.25 4.77
N TYR A 115 1.60 -12.73 5.15
CA TYR A 115 2.24 -13.89 4.53
C TYR A 115 1.46 -15.23 4.67
N PRO A 116 0.87 -15.60 5.82
CA PRO A 116 0.19 -16.89 5.95
C PRO A 116 -0.89 -17.16 4.87
N PRO A 117 -1.85 -16.28 4.59
CA PRO A 117 -2.77 -16.48 3.48
C PRO A 117 -2.09 -16.50 2.11
N TRP A 118 -1.08 -15.68 1.86
CA TRP A 118 -0.33 -15.71 0.61
C TRP A 118 0.42 -17.03 0.40
N HIS A 119 0.94 -17.61 1.48
CA HIS A 119 1.57 -18.93 1.42
C HIS A 119 0.55 -20.04 1.13
N THR A 120 -0.56 -20.06 1.86
CA THR A 120 -1.51 -21.18 1.80
C THR A 120 -2.47 -21.11 0.61
N ILE A 121 -2.84 -19.91 0.16
CA ILE A 121 -3.83 -19.69 -0.90
C ILE A 121 -3.12 -19.40 -2.23
N ASP A 122 -2.15 -18.48 -2.22
CA ASP A 122 -1.50 -18.01 -3.45
C ASP A 122 -0.23 -18.81 -3.79
N GLY A 123 0.22 -19.71 -2.88
CA GLY A 123 1.40 -20.56 -3.10
C GLY A 123 2.73 -19.81 -2.98
N MET A 124 2.78 -18.68 -2.28
CA MET A 124 4.03 -17.96 -2.04
C MET A 124 4.99 -18.84 -1.21
N PRO A 125 6.16 -19.26 -1.75
CA PRO A 125 6.97 -20.30 -1.10
C PRO A 125 7.70 -19.80 0.15
N GLU A 126 8.12 -18.52 0.16
CA GLU A 126 8.93 -17.93 1.22
C GLU A 126 8.43 -16.50 1.51
N PRO A 127 8.60 -15.97 2.74
CA PRO A 127 8.19 -14.61 3.10
C PRO A 127 9.13 -13.53 2.54
N ARG A 128 9.55 -13.68 1.29
CA ARG A 128 10.38 -12.70 0.57
C ARG A 128 9.53 -11.63 -0.07
N CYS A 129 8.85 -10.85 0.76
CA CYS A 129 7.98 -9.78 0.31
C CYS A 129 8.22 -8.51 1.12
N ILE A 130 8.03 -7.36 0.50
CA ILE A 130 8.12 -6.04 1.11
C ILE A 130 6.77 -5.35 0.93
N MET A 131 6.23 -4.86 2.02
CA MET A 131 5.08 -3.95 1.97
C MET A 131 5.60 -2.51 1.81
N ALA A 132 5.12 -1.81 0.79
CA ALA A 132 5.36 -0.39 0.60
C ALA A 132 4.05 0.37 0.86
N SER A 133 3.94 1.00 2.03
CA SER A 133 2.79 1.82 2.40
C SER A 133 3.04 3.27 2.00
N VAL A 134 2.10 3.87 1.27
CA VAL A 134 2.14 5.27 0.87
C VAL A 134 0.97 6.00 1.52
N PHE A 135 1.29 6.97 2.36
CA PHE A 135 0.30 7.82 3.01
C PHE A 135 -0.03 8.98 2.09
N ILE A 136 -1.29 9.05 1.63
CA ILE A 136 -1.78 10.05 0.67
C ILE A 136 -2.42 11.22 1.39
N ASP A 137 -2.93 10.98 2.59
CA ASP A 137 -3.50 12.00 3.48
C ASP A 137 -2.66 12.15 4.74
N ASP A 138 -2.89 13.21 5.50
CA ASP A 138 -2.21 13.45 6.77
C ASP A 138 -2.59 12.36 7.79
N CYS A 139 -1.59 11.58 8.19
CA CYS A 139 -1.75 10.54 9.21
C CYS A 139 -1.21 11.05 10.56
N THR A 140 -2.06 11.05 11.55
CA THR A 140 -1.74 11.43 12.93
C THR A 140 -2.09 10.29 13.87
N ALA A 141 -1.72 10.40 15.14
CA ALA A 141 -2.11 9.42 16.16
C ALA A 141 -3.64 9.30 16.36
N VAL A 142 -4.42 10.22 15.80
CA VAL A 142 -5.90 10.24 15.87
C VAL A 142 -6.54 9.74 14.60
N THR A 143 -5.84 9.86 13.44
CA THR A 143 -6.39 9.52 12.12
C THR A 143 -5.79 8.26 11.52
N SER A 144 -4.92 7.58 12.24
CA SER A 144 -4.23 6.34 11.77
C SER A 144 -4.87 5.08 12.33
#